data_c7f869bac7e39dfa149d9499dacfb438
#
_entry.id   c7f869bac7e39dfa149d9499dacfb438
#
_cell.length_a   1.000
_cell.length_b   1.000
_cell.length_c   1.000
_cell.angle_alpha   90.00
_cell.angle_beta   90.00
_cell.angle_gamma   90.00
#
_symmetry.space_group_name_H-M   'P 1'
#
loop_
_entity.id
_entity.type
_entity.pdbx_description
1 polymer ?
#
loop_
_entity_poly.entity_id
_entity_poly.type
_entity_poly.pdbx_seq_one_letter_code
_entity_poly.pdbx_strand_id
1 'polypeptide(L)'
;MAEDLFTSESVTSGHPDKLCDAISDAIVDACLEVDPHARVAVEALVKGTPEGGLIVLAGEVSLAGAPPAYARIARDAAAAIGYDDHRIGMDALDEDRTRVEVHITTQAANIAQGVNDLGEAQGAGDQGLMFGYACDETEAHEELRGRWFPLAAALAQRLTRRLTIVREQGVLPWARPDGKAQVTLRYENGVPVGVHTVVVAIQHDHALLEQHGSEAAEQAFVKAAVRKEVVEHAIPQDLLGDTYRLVVNGTGRFADPGGPHADAGLTGRKIIVDTYGGMGRHGG
;
A
#
# COMPACT_ATOMS: atom_id res chain seq x y z
N MET A 1 -13.86 -14.70 -31.55
CA MET A 1 -13.30 -13.43 -31.06
C MET A 1 -12.20 -13.80 -30.07
N ALA A 2 -11.04 -13.17 -30.10
CA ALA A 2 -10.01 -13.42 -29.11
C ALA A 2 -10.47 -12.78 -27.80
N GLU A 3 -10.56 -13.58 -26.76
CA GLU A 3 -10.79 -13.12 -25.38
C GLU A 3 -9.41 -13.03 -24.71
N ASP A 4 -9.04 -11.82 -24.28
CA ASP A 4 -7.79 -11.57 -23.58
C ASP A 4 -8.09 -11.30 -22.10
N LEU A 5 -7.17 -11.71 -21.22
CA LEU A 5 -7.24 -11.43 -19.80
C LEU A 5 -6.11 -10.46 -19.41
N PHE A 6 -6.46 -9.42 -18.66
CA PHE A 6 -5.46 -8.55 -18.06
C PHE A 6 -5.68 -8.43 -16.56
N THR A 7 -4.59 -8.45 -15.81
CA THR A 7 -4.62 -8.46 -14.35
C THR A 7 -3.82 -7.29 -13.79
N SER A 8 -4.39 -6.62 -12.79
CA SER A 8 -3.69 -5.63 -11.98
C SER A 8 -3.92 -5.89 -10.50
N GLU A 9 -3.01 -5.40 -9.67
CA GLU A 9 -3.07 -5.57 -8.22
C GLU A 9 -2.87 -4.26 -7.47
N SER A 10 -3.27 -4.26 -6.21
CA SER A 10 -3.02 -3.18 -5.25
C SER A 10 -2.85 -3.74 -3.85
N VAL A 11 -2.30 -2.95 -2.95
CA VAL A 11 -2.10 -3.29 -1.54
C VAL A 11 -2.69 -2.22 -0.63
N THR A 12 -3.05 -2.60 0.60
CA THR A 12 -3.50 -1.65 1.63
C THR A 12 -2.34 -0.81 2.15
N SER A 13 -2.64 0.28 2.84
CA SER A 13 -1.64 1.09 3.56
C SER A 13 -0.84 0.29 4.61
N GLY A 14 -1.43 -0.78 5.14
CA GLY A 14 -0.78 -1.65 6.13
C GLY A 14 0.06 -2.77 5.53
N HIS A 15 0.14 -2.91 4.20
CA HIS A 15 1.15 -3.78 3.59
C HIS A 15 2.55 -3.29 3.97
N PRO A 16 3.50 -4.17 4.36
CA PRO A 16 4.81 -3.73 4.88
C PRO A 16 5.57 -2.75 3.99
N ASP A 17 5.57 -2.93 2.66
CA ASP A 17 6.20 -1.98 1.75
C ASP A 17 5.46 -0.63 1.74
N LYS A 18 4.12 -0.60 1.74
CA LYS A 18 3.35 0.65 1.79
C LYS A 18 3.41 1.34 3.15
N LEU A 19 3.60 0.59 4.22
CA LEU A 19 3.92 1.13 5.53
C LEU A 19 5.26 1.90 5.49
N CYS A 20 6.27 1.35 4.81
CA CYS A 20 7.55 2.05 4.62
C CYS A 20 7.39 3.33 3.80
N ASP A 21 6.60 3.29 2.72
CA ASP A 21 6.30 4.49 1.92
C ASP A 21 5.64 5.56 2.80
N ALA A 22 4.64 5.20 3.61
CA ALA A 22 3.96 6.13 4.51
C ALA A 22 4.91 6.72 5.58
N ILE A 23 5.85 5.93 6.10
CA ILE A 23 6.87 6.44 7.03
C ILE A 23 7.80 7.43 6.32
N SER A 24 8.27 7.13 5.11
CA SER A 24 9.13 8.01 4.32
C SER A 24 8.40 9.31 3.97
N ASP A 25 7.14 9.24 3.55
CA ASP A 25 6.30 10.41 3.26
C ASP A 25 6.10 11.30 4.49
N ALA A 26 5.82 10.72 5.67
CA ALA A 26 5.66 11.48 6.91
C ALA A 26 6.95 12.22 7.31
N ILE A 27 8.13 11.65 7.01
CA ILE A 27 9.41 12.33 7.23
C ILE A 27 9.58 13.49 6.25
N VAL A 28 9.22 13.30 4.97
CA VAL A 28 9.24 14.38 3.96
C VAL A 28 8.35 15.53 4.41
N ASP A 29 7.12 15.25 4.79
CA ASP A 29 6.16 16.25 5.25
C ASP A 29 6.70 17.05 6.45
N ALA A 30 7.23 16.36 7.46
CA ALA A 30 7.80 17.01 8.65
C ALA A 30 9.04 17.86 8.32
N CYS A 31 9.87 17.46 7.36
CA CYS A 31 11.01 18.26 6.91
C CYS A 31 10.54 19.52 6.16
N LEU A 32 9.52 19.40 5.29
CA LEU A 32 8.95 20.51 4.54
C LEU A 32 8.20 21.52 5.43
N GLU A 33 7.62 21.09 6.54
CA GLU A 33 7.05 21.97 7.56
C GLU A 33 8.13 22.85 8.22
N VAL A 34 9.35 22.33 8.43
CA VAL A 34 10.48 23.07 8.99
C VAL A 34 11.11 23.99 7.92
N ASP A 35 11.31 23.49 6.73
CA ASP A 35 11.92 24.20 5.61
C ASP A 35 11.25 23.80 4.28
N PRO A 36 10.45 24.70 3.67
CA PRO A 36 9.82 24.44 2.37
C PRO A 36 10.80 24.12 1.22
N HIS A 37 12.09 24.36 1.42
CA HIS A 37 13.17 24.05 0.47
C HIS A 37 14.01 22.85 0.91
N ALA A 38 13.58 22.10 1.93
CA ALA A 38 14.26 20.90 2.38
C ALA A 38 14.46 19.90 1.23
N ARG A 39 15.61 19.26 1.22
CA ARG A 39 15.92 18.12 0.34
C ARG A 39 15.95 16.87 1.21
N VAL A 40 15.09 15.91 0.87
CA VAL A 40 14.84 14.72 1.67
C VAL A 40 14.92 13.50 0.77
N ALA A 41 15.81 12.58 1.11
CA ALA A 41 15.94 11.27 0.49
C ALA A 41 16.09 10.25 1.63
N VAL A 42 14.95 9.79 2.17
CA VAL A 42 14.90 8.86 3.31
C VAL A 42 14.14 7.62 2.94
N GLU A 43 14.81 6.49 3.05
CA GLU A 43 14.25 5.16 2.90
C GLU A 43 13.90 4.59 4.28
N ALA A 44 12.83 3.79 4.33
CA ALA A 44 12.43 3.05 5.50
C ALA A 44 12.45 1.54 5.22
N LEU A 45 12.85 0.76 6.23
CA LEU A 45 12.70 -0.69 6.27
C LEU A 45 11.94 -1.06 7.53
N VAL A 46 10.97 -1.98 7.43
CA VAL A 46 10.26 -2.53 8.58
C VAL A 46 10.37 -4.05 8.63
N LYS A 47 10.52 -4.60 9.84
CA LYS A 47 10.43 -6.03 10.10
C LYS A 47 9.90 -6.29 11.50
N GLY A 48 8.87 -7.13 11.62
CA GLY A 48 8.43 -7.69 12.89
C GLY A 48 9.17 -8.98 13.22
N THR A 49 9.41 -9.22 14.51
CA THR A 49 9.98 -10.45 15.05
C THR A 49 9.12 -10.95 16.21
N PRO A 50 9.31 -12.20 16.69
CA PRO A 50 8.59 -12.68 17.87
C PRO A 50 8.84 -11.84 19.12
N GLU A 51 10.00 -11.18 19.21
CA GLU A 51 10.41 -10.35 20.34
C GLU A 51 9.88 -8.91 20.22
N GLY A 52 9.61 -8.45 18.99
CA GLY A 52 9.17 -7.07 18.75
C GLY A 52 9.27 -6.64 17.28
N GLY A 53 9.53 -5.36 17.05
CA GLY A 53 9.66 -4.77 15.73
C GLY A 53 10.99 -4.06 15.51
N LEU A 54 11.32 -3.87 14.23
CA LEU A 54 12.45 -3.07 13.79
C LEU A 54 11.97 -2.10 12.71
N ILE A 55 12.29 -0.81 12.87
CA ILE A 55 12.19 0.22 11.84
C ILE A 55 13.61 0.76 11.63
N VAL A 56 14.10 0.74 10.42
CA VAL A 56 15.36 1.39 10.02
C VAL A 56 15.06 2.53 9.10
N LEU A 57 15.59 3.71 9.41
CA LEU A 57 15.54 4.91 8.58
C LEU A 57 16.95 5.21 8.10
N ALA A 58 17.15 5.29 6.81
CA ALA A 58 18.46 5.58 6.23
C ALA A 58 18.33 6.57 5.07
N GLY A 59 19.31 7.47 4.94
CA GLY A 59 19.31 8.43 3.84
C GLY A 59 19.94 9.77 4.18
N GLU A 60 19.58 10.78 3.42
CA GLU A 60 20.13 12.12 3.51
C GLU A 60 19.02 13.16 3.62
N VAL A 61 19.22 14.13 4.52
CA VAL A 61 18.35 15.30 4.67
C VAL A 61 19.20 16.56 4.73
N SER A 62 18.80 17.57 3.95
CA SER A 62 19.32 18.94 4.08
C SER A 62 18.17 19.88 4.27
N LEU A 63 18.13 20.60 5.39
CA LEU A 63 17.11 21.60 5.72
C LEU A 63 17.73 22.76 6.50
N ALA A 64 17.09 23.92 6.44
CA ALA A 64 17.44 25.09 7.24
C ALA A 64 16.60 25.07 8.52
N GLY A 65 17.19 24.62 9.61
CA GLY A 65 16.52 24.53 10.93
C GLY A 65 16.89 23.27 11.70
N ALA A 66 16.17 23.05 12.78
CA ALA A 66 16.36 21.84 13.60
C ALA A 66 15.70 20.63 12.93
N PRO A 67 16.38 19.49 12.83
CA PRO A 67 15.80 18.28 12.24
C PRO A 67 14.60 17.81 13.09
N PRO A 68 13.52 17.33 12.45
CA PRO A 68 12.40 16.75 13.16
C PRO A 68 12.78 15.44 13.88
N ALA A 69 11.91 14.98 14.78
CA ALA A 69 12.13 13.78 15.58
C ALA A 69 11.82 12.52 14.76
N TYR A 70 12.69 12.14 13.83
CA TYR A 70 12.48 11.06 12.84
C TYR A 70 11.96 9.76 13.44
N ALA A 71 12.56 9.28 14.55
CA ALA A 71 12.13 8.05 15.20
C ALA A 71 10.67 8.14 15.69
N ARG A 72 10.26 9.28 16.22
CA ARG A 72 8.89 9.50 16.68
C ARG A 72 7.91 9.55 15.52
N ILE A 73 8.25 10.24 14.44
CA ILE A 73 7.45 10.33 13.22
C ILE A 73 7.20 8.94 12.64
N ALA A 74 8.24 8.10 12.55
CA ALA A 74 8.11 6.73 12.06
C ALA A 74 7.15 5.89 12.91
N ARG A 75 7.23 6.01 14.25
CA ARG A 75 6.32 5.32 15.17
C ARG A 75 4.88 5.78 15.00
N ASP A 76 4.67 7.09 14.96
CA ASP A 76 3.34 7.68 14.84
C ASP A 76 2.70 7.32 13.50
N ALA A 77 3.44 7.34 12.39
CA ALA A 77 2.97 6.91 11.08
C ALA A 77 2.56 5.43 11.06
N ALA A 78 3.37 4.56 11.66
CA ALA A 78 3.05 3.13 11.73
C ALA A 78 1.83 2.84 12.62
N ALA A 79 1.73 3.50 13.77
CA ALA A 79 0.60 3.39 14.68
C ALA A 79 -0.70 3.92 14.05
N ALA A 80 -0.65 5.03 13.31
CA ALA A 80 -1.81 5.59 12.60
C ALA A 80 -2.39 4.63 11.55
N ILE A 81 -1.56 3.77 10.96
CA ILE A 81 -1.99 2.71 10.04
C ILE A 81 -2.65 1.54 10.80
N GLY A 82 -2.36 1.38 12.11
CA GLY A 82 -2.92 0.33 12.97
C GLY A 82 -1.90 -0.69 13.45
N TYR A 83 -0.59 -0.36 13.42
CA TYR A 83 0.46 -1.19 14.03
C TYR A 83 0.78 -0.69 15.45
N ASP A 84 -0.18 -0.87 16.34
CA ASP A 84 -0.20 -0.46 17.75
C ASP A 84 -0.37 -1.64 18.73
N ASP A 85 -0.25 -2.87 18.22
CA ASP A 85 -0.29 -4.12 18.98
C ASP A 85 0.67 -5.14 18.36
N HIS A 86 1.63 -5.66 19.13
CA HIS A 86 2.60 -6.63 18.64
C HIS A 86 1.96 -7.93 18.12
N ARG A 87 0.77 -8.29 18.60
CA ARG A 87 0.03 -9.47 18.14
C ARG A 87 -0.39 -9.36 16.68
N ILE A 88 -0.59 -8.14 16.19
CA ILE A 88 -0.95 -7.87 14.79
C ILE A 88 0.27 -8.06 13.87
N GLY A 89 1.47 -7.77 14.35
CA GLY A 89 2.71 -7.89 13.59
C GLY A 89 3.82 -6.93 13.99
N MET A 90 3.46 -5.83 14.65
CA MET A 90 4.38 -4.85 15.25
C MET A 90 3.58 -3.92 16.17
N ASP A 91 4.18 -3.53 17.30
CA ASP A 91 3.70 -2.41 18.12
C ASP A 91 4.68 -1.25 17.98
N ALA A 92 4.35 -0.28 17.15
CA ALA A 92 5.23 0.84 16.87
C ALA A 92 5.36 1.83 18.04
N LEU A 93 4.40 1.84 18.97
CA LEU A 93 4.39 2.75 20.12
C LEU A 93 5.16 2.20 21.32
N ASP A 94 5.32 0.87 21.42
CA ASP A 94 6.08 0.22 22.47
C ASP A 94 7.59 0.31 22.17
N GLU A 95 8.28 1.23 22.85
CA GLU A 95 9.73 1.48 22.67
C GLU A 95 10.61 0.32 23.14
N ASP A 96 10.13 -0.48 24.08
CA ASP A 96 10.85 -1.64 24.59
C ASP A 96 10.79 -2.82 23.60
N ARG A 97 9.74 -2.88 22.78
CA ARG A 97 9.52 -3.94 21.79
C ARG A 97 9.92 -3.57 20.38
N THR A 98 9.66 -2.34 19.95
CA THR A 98 10.00 -1.90 18.59
C THR A 98 11.16 -0.94 18.62
N ARG A 99 12.29 -1.37 18.06
CA ARG A 99 13.49 -0.56 17.91
C ARG A 99 13.40 0.29 16.64
N VAL A 100 13.74 1.58 16.76
CA VAL A 100 13.91 2.47 15.60
C VAL A 100 15.38 2.85 15.49
N GLU A 101 15.99 2.53 14.36
CA GLU A 101 17.37 2.91 14.04
C GLU A 101 17.35 4.06 13.02
N VAL A 102 18.06 5.14 13.32
CA VAL A 102 18.10 6.33 12.46
C VAL A 102 19.53 6.53 11.96
N HIS A 103 19.71 6.35 10.65
CA HIS A 103 20.95 6.52 9.90
C HIS A 103 20.77 7.61 8.84
N ILE A 104 20.32 8.79 9.27
CA ILE A 104 20.10 9.95 8.42
C ILE A 104 21.28 10.91 8.58
N THR A 105 21.89 11.29 7.45
CA THR A 105 23.03 12.21 7.39
C THR A 105 22.69 13.46 6.59
N THR A 106 23.54 14.48 6.68
CA THR A 106 23.41 15.65 5.78
C THR A 106 23.91 15.29 4.38
N GLN A 107 23.20 15.70 3.34
CA GLN A 107 23.59 15.46 1.95
C GLN A 107 25.00 15.98 1.67
N ALA A 108 25.81 15.20 0.96
CA ALA A 108 27.18 15.56 0.65
C ALA A 108 27.26 16.84 -0.20
N ALA A 109 28.18 17.74 0.14
CA ALA A 109 28.29 19.08 -0.45
C ALA A 109 28.53 19.07 -1.98
N ASN A 110 29.19 18.05 -2.53
CA ASN A 110 29.43 17.87 -3.94
C ASN A 110 28.16 17.56 -4.75
N ILE A 111 27.19 16.85 -4.17
CA ILE A 111 25.87 16.61 -4.77
C ILE A 111 25.05 17.92 -4.74
N ALA A 112 25.13 18.66 -3.64
CA ALA A 112 24.46 19.95 -3.48
C ALA A 112 24.90 21.00 -4.52
N GLN A 113 26.15 20.94 -4.97
CA GLN A 113 26.73 21.90 -5.92
C GLN A 113 26.03 21.88 -7.28
N GLY A 114 25.69 20.70 -7.81
CA GLY A 114 24.96 20.55 -9.07
C GLY A 114 23.49 21.01 -9.04
N VAL A 115 22.91 21.16 -7.84
CA VAL A 115 21.50 21.57 -7.65
C VAL A 115 21.39 23.07 -7.35
N ASN A 116 22.38 23.68 -6.69
CA ASN A 116 22.29 25.04 -6.14
C ASN A 116 22.77 26.14 -7.07
N ASP A 117 23.55 25.85 -8.13
CA ASP A 117 24.30 26.86 -8.90
C ASP A 117 23.53 27.52 -10.05
N LEU A 118 22.28 27.22 -10.27
CA LEU A 118 21.60 27.54 -11.53
C LEU A 118 20.42 28.54 -11.44
N GLY A 119 20.19 29.21 -10.32
CA GLY A 119 19.12 30.23 -10.21
C GLY A 119 17.76 29.67 -10.65
N GLU A 120 17.15 30.25 -11.69
CA GLU A 120 15.83 29.78 -12.20
C GLU A 120 15.87 28.41 -12.90
N ALA A 121 17.06 27.85 -13.17
CA ALA A 121 17.25 26.54 -13.79
C ALA A 121 17.78 25.51 -12.78
N GLN A 122 17.01 25.23 -11.73
CA GLN A 122 17.36 24.21 -10.75
C GLN A 122 17.50 22.83 -11.43
N GLY A 123 18.66 22.19 -11.27
CA GLY A 123 18.92 20.83 -11.76
C GLY A 123 18.32 19.76 -10.84
N ALA A 124 18.14 18.56 -11.37
CA ALA A 124 17.78 17.39 -10.58
C ALA A 124 19.01 16.86 -9.81
N GLY A 125 18.81 16.30 -8.63
CA GLY A 125 19.86 15.66 -7.82
C GLY A 125 20.34 14.32 -8.38
N ASP A 126 19.59 13.71 -9.30
CA ASP A 126 19.90 12.42 -9.94
C ASP A 126 19.26 12.35 -11.34
N GLN A 127 19.53 11.26 -12.05
CA GLN A 127 18.86 10.94 -13.32
C GLN A 127 17.36 10.81 -13.11
N GLY A 128 16.57 11.20 -14.11
CA GLY A 128 15.11 11.05 -14.08
C GLY A 128 14.57 10.55 -15.41
N LEU A 129 13.75 9.49 -15.36
CA LEU A 129 12.96 9.00 -16.48
C LEU A 129 11.53 8.77 -16.00
N MET A 130 10.57 9.44 -16.64
CA MET A 130 9.16 9.39 -16.29
C MET A 130 8.37 8.71 -17.40
N PHE A 131 7.45 7.82 -17.00
CA PHE A 131 6.45 7.23 -17.88
C PHE A 131 5.07 7.75 -17.50
N GLY A 132 4.34 8.28 -18.48
CA GLY A 132 2.94 8.62 -18.34
C GLY A 132 2.08 7.68 -19.18
N TYR A 133 0.89 7.35 -18.68
CA TYR A 133 -0.10 6.54 -19.39
C TYR A 133 -1.50 7.04 -19.08
N ALA A 134 -2.36 7.10 -20.08
CA ALA A 134 -3.77 7.40 -19.92
C ALA A 134 -4.58 6.56 -20.92
N CYS A 135 -5.76 6.12 -20.50
CA CYS A 135 -6.73 5.45 -21.35
C CYS A 135 -8.15 5.82 -20.90
N ASP A 136 -9.15 5.49 -21.70
CA ASP A 136 -10.54 5.82 -21.47
C ASP A 136 -11.36 4.69 -20.82
N GLU A 137 -10.69 3.63 -20.36
CA GLU A 137 -11.39 2.46 -19.80
C GLU A 137 -12.28 2.79 -18.60
N THR A 138 -11.86 3.74 -17.75
CA THR A 138 -12.68 4.18 -16.61
C THR A 138 -13.81 5.11 -16.99
N GLU A 139 -13.76 5.75 -18.18
CA GLU A 139 -14.72 6.78 -18.57
C GLU A 139 -16.12 6.22 -18.92
N ALA A 140 -16.19 4.94 -19.25
CA ALA A 140 -17.45 4.22 -19.48
C ALA A 140 -18.28 4.00 -18.19
N HIS A 141 -17.65 4.11 -17.01
CA HIS A 141 -18.26 3.81 -15.71
C HIS A 141 -18.45 5.09 -14.90
N GLU A 142 -19.70 5.44 -14.58
CA GLU A 142 -20.04 6.72 -13.92
C GLU A 142 -19.25 6.99 -12.66
N GLU A 143 -19.07 5.97 -11.79
CA GLU A 143 -18.33 6.09 -10.52
C GLU A 143 -16.83 6.29 -10.69
N LEU A 144 -16.27 6.03 -11.88
CA LEU A 144 -14.85 6.09 -12.20
C LEU A 144 -14.51 7.20 -13.21
N ARG A 145 -15.53 7.86 -13.77
CA ARG A 145 -15.37 8.89 -14.80
C ARG A 145 -14.47 10.05 -14.35
N GLY A 146 -13.67 10.57 -15.28
CA GLY A 146 -12.71 11.64 -15.04
C GLY A 146 -11.33 11.16 -14.60
N ARG A 147 -11.10 9.85 -14.51
CA ARG A 147 -9.80 9.29 -14.06
C ARG A 147 -8.82 9.06 -15.19
N TRP A 148 -9.30 8.73 -16.39
CA TRP A 148 -8.48 8.41 -17.56
C TRP A 148 -7.43 7.35 -17.26
N PHE A 149 -7.82 6.30 -16.55
CA PHE A 149 -6.94 5.36 -15.89
C PHE A 149 -7.27 3.90 -16.24
N PRO A 150 -6.30 2.96 -16.24
CA PRO A 150 -6.58 1.54 -16.50
C PRO A 150 -7.60 0.96 -15.51
N LEU A 151 -8.65 0.34 -16.04
CA LEU A 151 -9.79 -0.12 -15.24
C LEU A 151 -9.39 -1.18 -14.22
N ALA A 152 -8.56 -2.15 -14.60
CA ALA A 152 -8.11 -3.21 -13.67
C ALA A 152 -7.36 -2.63 -12.46
N ALA A 153 -6.48 -1.64 -12.69
CA ALA A 153 -5.75 -0.96 -11.63
C ALA A 153 -6.69 -0.11 -10.74
N ALA A 154 -7.61 0.64 -11.35
CA ALA A 154 -8.60 1.44 -10.62
C ALA A 154 -9.45 0.56 -9.68
N LEU A 155 -9.91 -0.59 -10.15
CA LEU A 155 -10.72 -1.52 -9.35
C LEU A 155 -9.91 -2.17 -8.23
N ALA A 156 -8.64 -2.56 -8.49
CA ALA A 156 -7.76 -3.11 -7.47
C ALA A 156 -7.49 -2.09 -6.35
N GLN A 157 -7.24 -0.82 -6.71
CA GLN A 157 -7.08 0.28 -5.73
C GLN A 157 -8.36 0.55 -4.94
N ARG A 158 -9.53 0.50 -5.58
CA ARG A 158 -10.81 0.65 -4.87
C ARG A 158 -11.05 -0.47 -3.85
N LEU A 159 -10.68 -1.70 -4.18
CA LEU A 159 -10.78 -2.84 -3.26
C LEU A 159 -9.90 -2.65 -2.03
N THR A 160 -8.63 -2.30 -2.21
CA THR A 160 -7.70 -2.11 -1.07
C THR A 160 -8.08 -0.90 -0.23
N ARG A 161 -8.55 0.18 -0.85
CA ARG A 161 -9.11 1.33 -0.13
C ARG A 161 -10.36 0.94 0.67
N ARG A 162 -11.25 0.13 0.09
CA ARG A 162 -12.44 -0.34 0.80
C ARG A 162 -12.08 -1.27 1.98
N LEU A 163 -11.05 -2.13 1.85
CA LEU A 163 -10.52 -2.93 2.96
C LEU A 163 -10.10 -2.05 4.14
N THR A 164 -9.37 -0.97 3.87
CA THR A 164 -8.97 0.00 4.90
C THR A 164 -10.20 0.65 5.56
N ILE A 165 -11.16 1.14 4.77
CA ILE A 165 -12.36 1.81 5.27
C ILE A 165 -13.20 0.89 6.18
N VAL A 166 -13.46 -0.35 5.77
CA VAL A 166 -14.28 -1.26 6.58
C VAL A 166 -13.61 -1.68 7.88
N ARG A 167 -12.28 -1.72 7.92
CA ARG A 167 -11.50 -1.90 9.14
C ARG A 167 -11.61 -0.71 10.07
N GLU A 168 -11.29 0.49 9.57
CA GLU A 168 -11.26 1.73 10.37
C GLU A 168 -12.64 2.13 10.90
N GLN A 169 -13.69 1.87 10.13
CA GLN A 169 -15.08 2.12 10.56
C GLN A 169 -15.66 1.00 11.44
N GLY A 170 -14.89 -0.07 11.72
CA GLY A 170 -15.36 -1.19 12.54
C GLY A 170 -16.46 -2.02 11.86
N VAL A 171 -16.66 -1.93 10.56
CA VAL A 171 -17.59 -2.79 9.80
C VAL A 171 -17.09 -4.23 9.80
N LEU A 172 -15.78 -4.41 9.66
CA LEU A 172 -15.08 -5.68 9.81
C LEU A 172 -14.05 -5.56 10.96
N PRO A 173 -14.49 -5.66 12.24
CA PRO A 173 -13.64 -5.37 13.40
C PRO A 173 -12.51 -6.38 13.59
N TRP A 174 -12.60 -7.52 12.94
CA TRP A 174 -11.59 -8.56 12.91
C TRP A 174 -10.50 -8.34 11.84
N ALA A 175 -10.73 -7.41 10.90
CA ALA A 175 -9.76 -7.11 9.84
C ALA A 175 -8.54 -6.39 10.41
N ARG A 176 -7.36 -6.72 9.88
CA ARG A 176 -6.07 -6.12 10.22
C ARG A 176 -5.56 -5.21 9.10
N PRO A 177 -4.50 -4.41 9.35
CA PRO A 177 -4.02 -3.43 8.38
C PRO A 177 -3.50 -4.03 7.07
N ASP A 178 -2.84 -5.21 7.11
CA ASP A 178 -2.23 -5.81 5.92
C ASP A 178 -3.27 -6.48 5.02
N GLY A 179 -3.18 -6.19 3.75
CA GLY A 179 -4.05 -6.78 2.74
C GLY A 179 -3.62 -6.45 1.31
N LYS A 180 -4.09 -7.29 0.38
CA LYS A 180 -3.85 -7.16 -1.06
C LYS A 180 -5.13 -7.43 -1.82
N ALA A 181 -5.27 -6.83 -2.99
CA ALA A 181 -6.34 -7.14 -3.92
C ALA A 181 -5.79 -7.23 -5.34
N GLN A 182 -6.36 -8.14 -6.13
CA GLN A 182 -6.04 -8.32 -7.53
C GLN A 182 -7.34 -8.45 -8.31
N VAL A 183 -7.42 -7.79 -9.46
CA VAL A 183 -8.56 -7.85 -10.37
C VAL A 183 -8.07 -8.30 -11.74
N THR A 184 -8.70 -9.34 -12.27
CA THR A 184 -8.53 -9.79 -13.64
C THR A 184 -9.76 -9.43 -14.43
N LEU A 185 -9.61 -8.67 -15.50
CA LEU A 185 -10.67 -8.30 -16.44
C LEU A 185 -10.61 -9.16 -17.70
N ARG A 186 -11.77 -9.40 -18.30
CA ARG A 186 -11.92 -9.92 -19.66
C ARG A 186 -11.96 -8.76 -20.63
N TYR A 187 -11.26 -8.91 -21.74
CA TYR A 187 -11.24 -7.96 -22.83
C TYR A 187 -11.76 -8.62 -24.11
N GLU A 188 -12.60 -7.90 -24.85
CA GLU A 188 -13.04 -8.26 -26.18
C GLU A 188 -12.66 -7.15 -27.16
N ASN A 189 -11.81 -7.47 -28.14
CA ASN A 189 -11.30 -6.51 -29.11
C ASN A 189 -10.63 -5.27 -28.46
N GLY A 190 -9.91 -5.48 -27.35
CA GLY A 190 -9.20 -4.41 -26.63
C GLY A 190 -10.07 -3.57 -25.69
N VAL A 191 -11.35 -3.92 -25.50
CA VAL A 191 -12.27 -3.23 -24.58
C VAL A 191 -12.57 -4.13 -23.38
N PRO A 192 -12.48 -3.64 -22.13
CA PRO A 192 -12.85 -4.41 -20.95
C PRO A 192 -14.37 -4.64 -20.94
N VAL A 193 -14.79 -5.89 -20.78
CA VAL A 193 -16.20 -6.30 -20.81
C VAL A 193 -16.74 -6.83 -19.49
N GLY A 194 -15.88 -7.06 -18.51
CA GLY A 194 -16.31 -7.50 -17.19
C GLY A 194 -15.20 -8.15 -16.36
N VAL A 195 -15.51 -8.38 -15.10
CA VAL A 195 -14.60 -9.02 -14.16
C VAL A 195 -14.59 -10.53 -14.37
N HIS A 196 -13.38 -11.10 -14.52
CA HIS A 196 -13.16 -12.54 -14.55
C HIS A 196 -12.85 -13.09 -13.15
N THR A 197 -11.90 -12.48 -12.45
CA THR A 197 -11.44 -12.96 -11.15
C THR A 197 -11.13 -11.78 -10.22
N VAL A 198 -11.55 -11.90 -8.96
CA VAL A 198 -11.12 -11.05 -7.87
C VAL A 198 -10.38 -11.92 -6.85
N VAL A 199 -9.16 -11.52 -6.49
CA VAL A 199 -8.40 -12.13 -5.40
C VAL A 199 -8.24 -11.09 -4.30
N VAL A 200 -8.52 -11.46 -3.06
CA VAL A 200 -8.31 -10.63 -1.88
C VAL A 200 -7.52 -11.43 -0.85
N ALA A 201 -6.42 -10.89 -0.38
CA ALA A 201 -5.76 -11.35 0.83
C ALA A 201 -5.98 -10.29 1.92
N ILE A 202 -6.46 -10.71 3.08
CA ILE A 202 -6.70 -9.83 4.23
C ILE A 202 -6.24 -10.53 5.50
N GLN A 203 -5.34 -9.90 6.21
CA GLN A 203 -4.96 -10.32 7.55
C GLN A 203 -6.14 -10.13 8.50
N HIS A 204 -6.36 -11.10 9.39
CA HIS A 204 -7.50 -11.10 10.31
C HIS A 204 -7.12 -11.63 11.70
N ASP A 205 -7.97 -11.31 12.67
CA ASP A 205 -7.82 -11.76 14.05
C ASP A 205 -7.83 -13.29 14.14
N HIS A 206 -6.84 -13.87 14.79
CA HIS A 206 -6.76 -15.32 14.98
C HIS A 206 -7.91 -15.88 15.83
N ALA A 207 -8.58 -15.05 16.65
CA ALA A 207 -9.73 -15.44 17.46
C ALA A 207 -10.93 -15.89 16.61
N LEU A 208 -10.97 -15.56 15.31
CA LEU A 208 -12.03 -16.06 14.41
C LEU A 208 -12.04 -17.59 14.33
N LEU A 209 -10.89 -18.26 14.47
CA LEU A 209 -10.83 -19.71 14.46
C LEU A 209 -11.62 -20.32 15.64
N GLU A 210 -11.48 -19.76 16.84
CA GLU A 210 -12.23 -20.21 18.01
C GLU A 210 -13.72 -19.92 17.87
N GLN A 211 -14.08 -18.77 17.31
CA GLN A 211 -15.47 -18.37 17.11
C GLN A 211 -16.20 -19.26 16.11
N HIS A 212 -15.50 -19.73 15.07
CA HIS A 212 -16.10 -20.54 14.00
C HIS A 212 -15.81 -22.03 14.11
N GLY A 213 -14.94 -22.45 15.03
CA GLY A 213 -14.66 -23.83 15.38
C GLY A 213 -13.82 -24.63 14.39
N SER A 214 -13.56 -24.11 13.18
CA SER A 214 -12.68 -24.75 12.19
C SER A 214 -12.15 -23.74 11.16
N GLU A 215 -10.99 -24.01 10.58
CA GLU A 215 -10.41 -23.19 9.50
C GLU A 215 -11.35 -23.07 8.28
N ALA A 216 -12.05 -24.13 7.94
CA ALA A 216 -12.99 -24.12 6.83
C ALA A 216 -14.19 -23.18 7.08
N ALA A 217 -14.72 -23.15 8.31
CA ALA A 217 -15.80 -22.25 8.68
C ALA A 217 -15.34 -20.81 8.82
N GLU A 218 -14.16 -20.58 9.40
CA GLU A 218 -13.49 -19.26 9.41
C GLU A 218 -13.30 -18.71 7.99
N GLN A 219 -12.73 -19.49 7.09
CA GLN A 219 -12.53 -19.12 5.68
C GLN A 219 -13.85 -18.81 4.96
N ALA A 220 -14.88 -19.60 5.19
CA ALA A 220 -16.20 -19.34 4.60
C ALA A 220 -16.79 -18.03 5.11
N PHE A 221 -16.67 -17.75 6.40
CA PHE A 221 -17.11 -16.50 7.02
C PHE A 221 -16.34 -15.29 6.44
N VAL A 222 -15.01 -15.33 6.47
CA VAL A 222 -14.16 -14.24 5.94
C VAL A 222 -14.48 -13.99 4.46
N LYS A 223 -14.62 -15.05 3.65
CA LYS A 223 -14.97 -14.93 2.24
C LYS A 223 -16.34 -14.28 2.02
N ALA A 224 -17.35 -14.67 2.80
CA ALA A 224 -18.69 -14.10 2.71
C ALA A 224 -18.70 -12.60 3.09
N ALA A 225 -18.02 -12.25 4.18
CA ALA A 225 -17.88 -10.87 4.64
C ALA A 225 -17.15 -9.99 3.63
N VAL A 226 -16.00 -10.45 3.09
CA VAL A 226 -15.24 -9.74 2.07
C VAL A 226 -16.07 -9.57 0.79
N ARG A 227 -16.80 -10.60 0.35
CA ARG A 227 -17.71 -10.47 -0.80
C ARG A 227 -18.68 -9.30 -0.59
N LYS A 228 -19.41 -9.34 0.51
CA LYS A 228 -20.49 -8.41 0.81
C LYS A 228 -19.98 -6.99 1.07
N GLU A 229 -19.03 -6.84 2.00
CA GLU A 229 -18.65 -5.53 2.54
C GLU A 229 -17.52 -4.85 1.73
N VAL A 230 -16.81 -5.60 0.89
CA VAL A 230 -15.67 -5.09 0.12
C VAL A 230 -15.94 -5.15 -1.38
N VAL A 231 -16.12 -6.35 -1.93
CA VAL A 231 -16.19 -6.54 -3.40
C VAL A 231 -17.42 -5.87 -4.00
N GLU A 232 -18.60 -6.14 -3.44
CA GLU A 232 -19.89 -5.59 -3.93
C GLU A 232 -20.02 -4.07 -3.75
N HIS A 233 -19.17 -3.46 -2.89
CA HIS A 233 -19.12 -2.00 -2.72
C HIS A 233 -18.03 -1.33 -3.57
N ALA A 234 -16.96 -2.05 -3.90
CA ALA A 234 -15.82 -1.48 -4.61
C ALA A 234 -15.92 -1.60 -6.12
N ILE A 235 -16.62 -2.62 -6.62
CA ILE A 235 -16.73 -2.90 -8.05
C ILE A 235 -18.16 -2.61 -8.52
N PRO A 236 -18.34 -1.77 -9.55
CA PRO A 236 -19.66 -1.54 -10.17
C PRO A 236 -20.33 -2.85 -10.57
N GLN A 237 -21.63 -2.96 -10.32
CA GLN A 237 -22.38 -4.20 -10.49
C GLN A 237 -22.44 -4.67 -11.95
N ASP A 238 -22.47 -3.74 -12.89
CA ASP A 238 -22.45 -4.00 -14.34
C ASP A 238 -21.15 -4.67 -14.80
N LEU A 239 -20.03 -4.38 -14.12
CA LEU A 239 -18.73 -5.01 -14.35
C LEU A 239 -18.58 -6.35 -13.62
N LEU A 240 -19.13 -6.43 -12.40
CA LEU A 240 -18.97 -7.61 -11.55
C LEU A 240 -19.70 -8.82 -12.14
N GLY A 241 -20.94 -8.64 -12.61
CA GLY A 241 -21.79 -9.71 -13.13
C GLY A 241 -22.05 -10.81 -12.09
N ASP A 242 -22.65 -11.92 -12.54
CA ASP A 242 -23.04 -13.02 -11.66
C ASP A 242 -22.03 -14.18 -11.61
N THR A 243 -21.04 -14.19 -12.50
CA THR A 243 -20.19 -15.38 -12.75
C THR A 243 -18.70 -15.19 -12.47
N TYR A 244 -18.31 -14.09 -11.82
CA TYR A 244 -16.89 -13.87 -11.49
C TYR A 244 -16.39 -14.86 -10.44
N ARG A 245 -15.10 -15.18 -10.52
CA ARG A 245 -14.42 -16.01 -9.52
C ARG A 245 -13.92 -15.15 -8.37
N LEU A 246 -14.34 -15.46 -7.12
CA LEU A 246 -13.79 -14.82 -5.92
C LEU A 246 -12.88 -15.78 -5.16
N VAL A 247 -11.64 -15.37 -4.93
CA VAL A 247 -10.64 -16.04 -4.08
C VAL A 247 -10.30 -15.12 -2.92
N VAL A 248 -10.49 -15.59 -1.69
CA VAL A 248 -10.12 -14.85 -0.48
C VAL A 248 -9.14 -15.72 0.32
N ASN A 249 -7.99 -15.15 0.71
CA ASN A 249 -6.91 -15.84 1.42
C ASN A 249 -6.57 -17.22 0.78
N GLY A 250 -6.36 -17.20 -0.55
CA GLY A 250 -6.28 -18.42 -1.38
C GLY A 250 -5.07 -19.32 -1.09
N THR A 251 -4.04 -18.80 -0.42
CA THR A 251 -2.84 -19.57 0.00
C THR A 251 -2.97 -20.22 1.36
N GLY A 252 -4.09 -20.03 2.04
CA GLY A 252 -4.35 -20.52 3.37
C GLY A 252 -4.79 -19.42 4.34
N ARG A 253 -4.78 -19.74 5.61
CA ARG A 253 -5.15 -18.84 6.70
C ARG A 253 -4.17 -17.68 6.80
N PHE A 254 -4.66 -16.43 6.71
CA PHE A 254 -3.87 -15.23 6.88
C PHE A 254 -4.30 -14.50 8.16
N ALA A 255 -3.98 -15.10 9.30
CA ALA A 255 -4.31 -14.57 10.63
C ALA A 255 -3.07 -13.98 11.32
N ASP A 256 -3.32 -13.28 12.43
CA ASP A 256 -2.27 -12.74 13.29
C ASP A 256 -1.25 -13.82 13.75
N PRO A 257 0.04 -13.47 13.87
CA PRO A 257 0.65 -12.22 13.44
C PRO A 257 0.92 -12.18 11.93
N GLY A 258 0.67 -11.02 11.30
CA GLY A 258 0.92 -10.77 9.88
C GLY A 258 1.73 -9.49 9.67
N GLY A 259 1.49 -8.77 8.59
CA GLY A 259 2.15 -7.50 8.30
C GLY A 259 3.69 -7.59 8.38
N PRO A 260 4.37 -6.66 9.07
CA PRO A 260 5.83 -6.66 9.23
C PRO A 260 6.41 -7.95 9.85
N HIS A 261 5.64 -8.69 10.66
CA HIS A 261 6.07 -9.97 11.21
C HIS A 261 6.19 -11.03 10.11
N ALA A 262 5.20 -11.14 9.24
CA ALA A 262 5.17 -12.13 8.18
C ALA A 262 6.11 -11.77 7.03
N ASP A 263 6.20 -10.48 6.66
CA ASP A 263 6.96 -9.99 5.51
C ASP A 263 7.73 -8.72 5.86
N ALA A 264 8.92 -8.55 5.31
CA ALA A 264 9.70 -7.33 5.47
C ALA A 264 9.25 -6.28 4.46
N GLY A 265 9.11 -5.03 4.90
CA GLY A 265 8.82 -3.90 4.04
C GLY A 265 10.03 -3.03 3.73
N LEU A 266 9.99 -2.38 2.59
CA LEU A 266 10.96 -1.39 2.15
C LEU A 266 10.30 -0.32 1.28
N THR A 267 10.69 0.95 1.44
CA THR A 267 10.24 2.06 0.60
C THR A 267 10.53 1.79 -0.89
N GLY A 268 9.58 2.16 -1.76
CA GLY A 268 9.75 2.11 -3.20
C GLY A 268 9.62 0.73 -3.83
N ARG A 269 9.02 -0.25 -3.14
CA ARG A 269 8.82 -1.61 -3.68
C ARG A 269 7.42 -1.87 -4.23
N LYS A 270 6.57 -0.86 -4.35
CA LYS A 270 5.20 -0.97 -4.90
C LYS A 270 4.97 -0.03 -6.10
N ILE A 271 6.02 0.19 -6.90
CA ILE A 271 6.02 1.12 -8.03
C ILE A 271 4.94 0.83 -9.08
N ILE A 272 4.58 -0.42 -9.31
CA ILE A 272 3.50 -0.78 -10.25
C ILE A 272 2.13 -0.43 -9.69
N VAL A 273 1.93 -0.61 -8.38
CA VAL A 273 0.71 -0.18 -7.67
C VAL A 273 0.58 1.34 -7.68
N ASP A 274 1.69 2.04 -7.51
CA ASP A 274 1.76 3.51 -7.44
C ASP A 274 1.59 4.18 -8.80
N THR A 275 1.75 3.43 -9.89
CA THR A 275 1.66 3.93 -11.26
C THR A 275 0.41 3.40 -11.97
N TYR A 276 0.55 2.63 -13.04
CA TYR A 276 -0.55 2.30 -13.95
C TYR A 276 -0.91 0.80 -13.97
N GLY A 277 -0.55 0.05 -12.92
CA GLY A 277 -0.96 -1.34 -12.73
C GLY A 277 -0.48 -2.32 -13.80
N GLY A 278 0.64 -2.02 -14.48
CA GLY A 278 1.21 -2.86 -15.53
C GLY A 278 0.80 -2.46 -16.95
N MET A 279 -0.15 -1.53 -17.14
CA MET A 279 -0.48 -0.98 -18.47
C MET A 279 0.57 0.02 -18.95
N GLY A 280 1.04 0.89 -18.07
CA GLY A 280 2.15 1.79 -18.35
C GLY A 280 3.50 1.10 -18.21
N ARG A 281 4.52 1.61 -18.91
CA ARG A 281 5.91 1.20 -18.71
C ARG A 281 6.46 1.81 -17.42
N HIS A 282 7.53 1.25 -16.90
CA HIS A 282 8.24 1.78 -15.73
C HIS A 282 9.75 1.53 -15.85
N GLY A 283 10.54 2.23 -15.06
CA GLY A 283 12.00 2.20 -15.13
C GLY A 283 12.67 1.11 -14.30
N GLY A 284 11.91 0.31 -13.58
CA GLY A 284 12.48 -0.76 -12.74
C GLY A 284 12.04 -0.72 -11.31
#